data_e3d11432def3aa037783685fabc26d93
#
_entry.id   e3d11432def3aa037783685fabc26d93
#
_cell.length_a   1.000
_cell.length_b   1.000
_cell.length_c   1.000
_cell.angle_alpha   90.00
_cell.angle_beta   90.00
_cell.angle_gamma   90.00
#
_symmetry.space_group_name_H-M   'P 1'
#
loop_
_entity.id
_entity.type
_entity.pdbx_description
1 polymer ?
#
loop_
_entity_poly.entity_id
_entity_poly.type
_entity_poly.pdbx_seq_one_letter_code
_entity_poly.pdbx_strand_id
1 'polypeptide(L)'
;MWNRQAYDFLDDKPAPDTVNPSLWRIAQLNNIAGLFQVSERIYQVRGLDLSNMTLIEGDSGLIVIDPLISAETARAGLDMYYRHRPHKPVVAVIYSHPHVDHFGGVRGVIDEAEVKAGKVRIIAPEGFYEHAVSENVLAGPAMMRRAQYMYGAILPRGERGQVDAGLGKGTPANATVTLIAPTELIAQPLESRDVDGVKIEFQMTPGTEAPAEMNLYFPQFRVLCMAENATHTQHNVLTLRGALVRDPKIWAHYLDAALVRYGDKADILFAQHHWPTWGGEHIREFLADQRDMYAFLDSQTLRLINQGLTPTEIAA
;
A
#
# COMPACT_ATOMS: atom_id res chain seq x y z
N MET A 1 -8.75 15.93 -7.74
CA MET A 1 -7.83 15.01 -8.44
C MET A 1 -6.60 15.78 -8.84
N TRP A 2 -5.43 15.21 -8.74
CA TRP A 2 -4.23 15.83 -9.23
C TRP A 2 -4.17 15.80 -10.76
N ASN A 3 -3.53 16.81 -11.36
CA ASN A 3 -3.45 16.93 -12.80
C ASN A 3 -2.26 16.13 -13.34
N ARG A 4 -2.51 15.03 -14.05
CA ARG A 4 -1.45 14.21 -14.67
C ARG A 4 -0.60 14.98 -15.66
N GLN A 5 -1.16 15.94 -16.37
CA GLN A 5 -0.41 16.80 -17.32
C GLN A 5 0.75 17.55 -16.65
N ALA A 6 0.67 17.77 -15.33
CA ALA A 6 1.78 18.34 -14.58
C ALA A 6 3.03 17.44 -14.56
N TYR A 7 2.92 16.20 -15.00
CA TYR A 7 4.00 15.21 -15.05
C TYR A 7 4.37 14.78 -16.48
N ASP A 8 3.86 15.45 -17.52
CA ASP A 8 4.20 15.17 -18.94
C ASP A 8 5.71 15.35 -19.23
N PHE A 9 6.44 16.04 -18.35
CA PHE A 9 7.89 16.15 -18.44
C PHE A 9 8.62 14.80 -18.25
N LEU A 10 7.95 13.77 -17.72
CA LEU A 10 8.49 12.42 -17.54
C LEU A 10 8.43 11.55 -18.81
N ASP A 11 7.56 11.92 -19.77
CA ASP A 11 7.21 11.03 -20.88
C ASP A 11 8.43 10.76 -21.78
N ASP A 12 8.76 9.48 -21.96
CA ASP A 12 9.78 8.90 -22.85
C ASP A 12 11.17 9.58 -22.83
N LYS A 13 11.53 10.23 -21.74
CA LYS A 13 12.81 10.91 -21.58
C LYS A 13 13.79 10.14 -20.70
N PRO A 14 15.09 10.19 -20.99
CA PRO A 14 16.10 9.71 -20.06
C PRO A 14 16.12 10.56 -18.79
N ALA A 15 16.63 9.98 -17.69
CA ALA A 15 16.78 10.72 -16.44
C ALA A 15 17.73 11.92 -16.64
N PRO A 16 17.35 13.13 -16.22
CA PRO A 16 18.24 14.28 -16.19
C PRO A 16 19.27 14.14 -15.05
N ASP A 17 20.39 14.87 -15.14
CA ASP A 17 21.44 14.88 -14.11
C ASP A 17 20.96 15.35 -12.72
N THR A 18 19.79 15.97 -12.66
CA THR A 18 19.18 16.49 -11.43
C THR A 18 18.36 15.46 -10.66
N VAL A 19 18.11 14.26 -11.23
CA VAL A 19 17.26 13.21 -10.63
C VAL A 19 17.98 11.87 -10.67
N ASN A 20 17.88 11.13 -9.56
CA ASN A 20 18.38 9.75 -9.54
C ASN A 20 17.67 8.91 -10.61
N PRO A 21 18.40 8.17 -11.47
CA PRO A 21 17.79 7.40 -12.56
C PRO A 21 16.74 6.37 -12.09
N SER A 22 16.92 5.78 -10.90
CA SER A 22 15.95 4.85 -10.34
C SER A 22 14.64 5.55 -9.96
N LEU A 23 14.72 6.75 -9.35
CA LEU A 23 13.54 7.56 -9.06
C LEU A 23 12.83 8.00 -10.35
N TRP A 24 13.59 8.40 -11.37
CA TRP A 24 13.01 8.79 -12.66
C TRP A 24 12.23 7.63 -13.30
N ARG A 25 12.81 6.43 -13.32
CA ARG A 25 12.14 5.23 -13.83
C ARG A 25 10.88 4.91 -13.05
N ILE A 26 10.91 4.92 -11.70
CA ILE A 26 9.74 4.70 -10.85
C ILE A 26 8.67 5.77 -11.14
N ALA A 27 9.07 7.03 -11.28
CA ALA A 27 8.15 8.12 -11.58
C ALA A 27 7.42 7.94 -12.92
N GLN A 28 8.13 7.50 -13.97
CA GLN A 28 7.53 7.16 -15.26
C GLN A 28 6.50 6.04 -15.13
N LEU A 29 6.83 4.97 -14.42
CA LEU A 29 5.94 3.83 -14.20
C LEU A 29 4.72 4.20 -13.34
N ASN A 30 4.89 4.99 -12.28
CA ASN A 30 3.80 5.52 -11.46
C ASN A 30 2.91 6.53 -12.21
N ASN A 31 3.35 7.05 -13.36
CA ASN A 31 2.53 7.89 -14.22
C ASN A 31 1.52 7.10 -15.07
N ILE A 32 1.65 5.77 -15.13
CA ILE A 32 0.70 4.89 -15.81
C ILE A 32 -0.51 4.68 -14.90
N ALA A 33 -1.56 5.47 -15.09
CA ALA A 33 -2.73 5.50 -14.22
C ALA A 33 -3.99 5.00 -14.92
N GLY A 34 -4.90 4.37 -14.16
CA GLY A 34 -6.17 3.87 -14.69
C GLY A 34 -6.72 2.69 -13.91
N LEU A 35 -7.66 1.98 -14.54
CA LEU A 35 -8.19 0.70 -14.07
C LEU A 35 -7.46 -0.44 -14.79
N PHE A 36 -6.91 -1.37 -14.01
CA PHE A 36 -6.14 -2.49 -14.53
C PHE A 36 -6.70 -3.81 -14.00
N GLN A 37 -6.91 -4.77 -14.88
CA GLN A 37 -7.24 -6.13 -14.48
C GLN A 37 -5.97 -6.86 -14.03
N VAL A 38 -5.97 -7.33 -12.78
CA VAL A 38 -4.87 -8.10 -12.19
C VAL A 38 -5.06 -9.59 -12.43
N SER A 39 -6.28 -10.09 -12.21
CA SER A 39 -6.70 -11.46 -12.49
C SER A 39 -8.19 -11.48 -12.91
N GLU A 40 -8.78 -12.66 -13.05
CA GLU A 40 -10.15 -12.83 -13.53
C GLU A 40 -11.21 -11.95 -12.85
N ARG A 41 -11.12 -11.80 -11.50
CA ARG A 41 -12.10 -11.06 -10.68
C ARG A 41 -11.44 -9.94 -9.85
N ILE A 42 -10.16 -9.66 -10.05
CA ILE A 42 -9.39 -8.69 -9.28
C ILE A 42 -8.93 -7.55 -10.18
N TYR A 43 -9.24 -6.32 -9.77
CA TYR A 43 -8.92 -5.10 -10.48
C TYR A 43 -8.20 -4.12 -9.55
N GLN A 44 -7.27 -3.33 -10.08
CA GLN A 44 -6.63 -2.24 -9.37
C GLN A 44 -6.88 -0.90 -10.06
N VAL A 45 -7.26 0.08 -9.28
CA VAL A 45 -7.20 1.49 -9.66
C VAL A 45 -5.86 2.04 -9.18
N ARG A 46 -5.04 2.50 -10.13
CA ARG A 46 -3.70 3.01 -9.88
C ARG A 46 -3.56 4.46 -10.34
N GLY A 47 -2.74 5.24 -9.63
CA GLY A 47 -2.35 6.59 -10.02
C GLY A 47 -3.44 7.66 -9.83
N LEU A 48 -4.43 7.44 -8.98
CA LEU A 48 -5.39 8.48 -8.58
C LEU A 48 -4.92 9.27 -7.34
N ASP A 49 -4.14 8.66 -6.50
CA ASP A 49 -3.38 9.31 -5.43
C ASP A 49 -2.09 8.52 -5.10
N LEU A 50 -1.67 8.46 -3.84
CA LEU A 50 -0.40 7.86 -3.43
C LEU A 50 -0.45 6.33 -3.54
N SER A 51 -1.56 5.70 -3.10
CA SER A 51 -1.74 4.25 -3.06
C SER A 51 -2.61 3.72 -4.20
N ASN A 52 -2.79 2.42 -4.25
CA ASN A 52 -3.71 1.72 -5.14
C ASN A 52 -4.97 1.30 -4.38
N MET A 53 -6.12 1.29 -5.06
CA MET A 53 -7.33 0.68 -4.57
C MET A 53 -7.59 -0.63 -5.32
N THR A 54 -7.74 -1.73 -4.61
CA THR A 54 -8.06 -3.02 -5.21
C THR A 54 -9.54 -3.34 -5.07
N LEU A 55 -10.18 -3.77 -6.16
CA LEU A 55 -11.59 -4.18 -6.21
C LEU A 55 -11.66 -5.64 -6.60
N ILE A 56 -12.40 -6.44 -5.81
CA ILE A 56 -12.60 -7.86 -6.07
C ILE A 56 -14.10 -8.10 -6.29
N GLU A 57 -14.44 -8.77 -7.38
CA GLU A 57 -15.82 -9.15 -7.69
C GLU A 57 -16.21 -10.37 -6.85
N GLY A 58 -17.00 -10.15 -5.80
CA GLY A 58 -17.67 -11.19 -5.02
C GLY A 58 -18.89 -11.76 -5.75
N ASP A 59 -19.61 -12.62 -5.08
CA ASP A 59 -20.82 -13.26 -5.64
C ASP A 59 -21.96 -12.26 -5.77
N SER A 60 -22.19 -11.44 -4.75
CA SER A 60 -23.28 -10.46 -4.70
C SER A 60 -22.82 -9.01 -4.87
N GLY A 61 -21.56 -8.69 -4.53
CA GLY A 61 -21.05 -7.33 -4.49
C GLY A 61 -19.58 -7.18 -4.82
N LEU A 62 -19.01 -6.07 -4.37
CA LEU A 62 -17.59 -5.76 -4.45
C LEU A 62 -16.96 -5.80 -3.06
N ILE A 63 -15.75 -6.35 -2.99
CA ILE A 63 -14.84 -6.22 -1.87
C ILE A 63 -13.80 -5.17 -2.28
N VAL A 64 -13.65 -4.12 -1.48
CA VAL A 64 -12.66 -3.07 -1.71
C VAL A 64 -11.51 -3.24 -0.72
N ILE A 65 -10.28 -3.32 -1.21
CA ILE A 65 -9.09 -3.29 -0.37
C ILE A 65 -8.45 -1.92 -0.51
N ASP A 66 -8.20 -1.25 0.62
CA ASP A 66 -7.53 0.04 0.76
C ASP A 66 -8.13 1.14 -0.13
N PRO A 67 -9.20 1.80 0.34
CA PRO A 67 -9.95 2.77 -0.45
C PRO A 67 -9.26 4.14 -0.59
N LEU A 68 -7.95 4.18 -0.86
CA LEU A 68 -7.17 5.40 -1.11
C LEU A 68 -7.17 6.39 0.08
N ILE A 69 -6.55 7.57 -0.14
CA ILE A 69 -6.36 8.56 0.93
C ILE A 69 -7.57 9.47 1.17
N SER A 70 -8.45 9.65 0.17
CA SER A 70 -9.56 10.60 0.28
C SER A 70 -10.87 10.07 -0.30
N ALA A 71 -11.98 10.56 0.24
CA ALA A 71 -13.31 10.23 -0.26
C ALA A 71 -13.47 10.58 -1.75
N GLU A 72 -12.87 11.65 -2.20
CA GLU A 72 -12.95 12.12 -3.59
C GLU A 72 -12.18 11.19 -4.55
N THR A 73 -10.96 10.78 -4.18
CA THR A 73 -10.15 9.86 -5.03
C THR A 73 -10.73 8.46 -5.02
N ALA A 74 -11.21 7.97 -3.87
CA ALA A 74 -11.86 6.68 -3.74
C ALA A 74 -13.16 6.61 -4.55
N ARG A 75 -14.01 7.65 -4.48
CA ARG A 75 -15.22 7.76 -5.31
C ARG A 75 -14.86 7.76 -6.79
N ALA A 76 -13.88 8.55 -7.20
CA ALA A 76 -13.46 8.60 -8.60
C ALA A 76 -12.91 7.25 -9.10
N GLY A 77 -12.21 6.50 -8.23
CA GLY A 77 -11.74 5.15 -8.52
C GLY A 77 -12.86 4.15 -8.69
N LEU A 78 -13.85 4.16 -7.79
CA LEU A 78 -15.04 3.31 -7.87
C LEU A 78 -15.88 3.66 -9.11
N ASP A 79 -16.08 4.94 -9.42
CA ASP A 79 -16.78 5.39 -10.62
C ASP A 79 -16.02 4.98 -11.89
N MET A 80 -14.67 4.97 -11.86
CA MET A 80 -13.85 4.45 -12.96
C MET A 80 -14.10 2.97 -13.19
N TYR A 81 -14.18 2.16 -12.13
CA TYR A 81 -14.54 0.76 -12.23
C TYR A 81 -15.94 0.58 -12.83
N TYR A 82 -16.95 1.31 -12.35
CA TYR A 82 -18.34 1.20 -12.84
C TYR A 82 -18.54 1.65 -14.30
N ARG A 83 -17.64 2.45 -14.87
CA ARG A 83 -17.68 2.76 -16.32
C ARG A 83 -17.30 1.58 -17.21
N HIS A 84 -16.60 0.58 -16.67
CA HIS A 84 -16.06 -0.54 -17.43
C HIS A 84 -16.62 -1.91 -17.00
N ARG A 85 -17.22 -1.97 -15.81
CA ARG A 85 -17.71 -3.21 -15.20
C ARG A 85 -19.13 -3.05 -14.64
N PRO A 86 -19.85 -4.17 -14.43
CA PRO A 86 -21.20 -4.11 -13.87
C PRO A 86 -21.23 -3.38 -12.54
N HIS A 87 -22.28 -2.59 -12.35
CA HIS A 87 -22.52 -1.89 -11.09
C HIS A 87 -23.00 -2.88 -10.03
N LYS A 88 -22.12 -3.22 -9.09
CA LYS A 88 -22.40 -4.04 -7.90
C LYS A 88 -22.24 -3.19 -6.64
N PRO A 89 -23.04 -3.40 -5.57
CA PRO A 89 -22.81 -2.71 -4.30
C PRO A 89 -21.47 -3.13 -3.67
N VAL A 90 -20.85 -2.24 -2.91
CA VAL A 90 -19.73 -2.63 -2.05
C VAL A 90 -20.30 -3.32 -0.81
N VAL A 91 -19.88 -4.56 -0.57
CA VAL A 91 -20.36 -5.40 0.56
C VAL A 91 -19.30 -5.60 1.63
N ALA A 92 -18.03 -5.37 1.30
CA ALA A 92 -16.94 -5.40 2.27
C ALA A 92 -15.84 -4.40 1.92
N VAL A 93 -15.20 -3.86 2.95
CA VAL A 93 -13.95 -3.12 2.85
C VAL A 93 -12.90 -3.82 3.70
N ILE A 94 -11.68 -3.93 3.20
CA ILE A 94 -10.55 -4.47 3.94
C ILE A 94 -9.49 -3.38 4.03
N TYR A 95 -9.07 -3.04 5.24
CA TYR A 95 -7.90 -2.20 5.47
C TYR A 95 -6.70 -3.10 5.71
N SER A 96 -5.67 -2.97 4.90
CA SER A 96 -4.45 -3.79 5.05
C SER A 96 -3.61 -3.35 6.26
N HIS A 97 -3.57 -2.04 6.53
CA HIS A 97 -2.82 -1.43 7.63
C HIS A 97 -3.27 0.01 7.92
N PRO A 98 -2.84 0.65 9.04
CA PRO A 98 -3.40 1.91 9.54
C PRO A 98 -2.79 3.19 8.95
N HIS A 99 -2.10 3.16 7.82
CA HIS A 99 -1.69 4.38 7.15
C HIS A 99 -2.83 5.01 6.35
N VAL A 100 -2.88 6.33 6.35
CA VAL A 100 -4.06 7.09 5.90
C VAL A 100 -4.41 6.90 4.43
N ASP A 101 -3.44 6.62 3.59
CA ASP A 101 -3.62 6.36 2.16
C ASP A 101 -4.25 4.99 1.85
N HIS A 102 -4.46 4.15 2.88
CA HIS A 102 -5.11 2.85 2.77
C HIS A 102 -6.54 2.81 3.36
N PHE A 103 -6.95 3.87 4.09
CA PHE A 103 -8.30 3.91 4.66
C PHE A 103 -9.03 5.25 4.48
N GLY A 104 -8.29 6.34 4.25
CA GLY A 104 -8.82 7.70 4.32
C GLY A 104 -9.99 7.99 3.39
N GLY A 105 -10.11 7.25 2.29
CA GLY A 105 -11.15 7.38 1.30
C GLY A 105 -12.41 6.55 1.54
N VAL A 106 -12.54 5.86 2.68
CA VAL A 106 -13.60 4.88 2.90
C VAL A 106 -15.02 5.41 2.66
N ARG A 107 -15.33 6.66 3.06
CA ARG A 107 -16.65 7.27 2.79
C ARG A 107 -16.85 7.65 1.32
N GLY A 108 -15.86 7.52 0.49
CA GLY A 108 -15.98 7.60 -0.96
C GLY A 108 -16.56 6.33 -1.61
N VAL A 109 -16.45 5.19 -0.95
CA VAL A 109 -16.89 3.90 -1.50
C VAL A 109 -18.10 3.30 -0.78
N ILE A 110 -18.31 3.62 0.51
CA ILE A 110 -19.46 3.14 1.32
C ILE A 110 -20.07 4.26 2.16
N ASP A 111 -21.31 4.05 2.59
CA ASP A 111 -21.99 4.87 3.59
C ASP A 111 -21.86 4.20 4.98
N GLU A 112 -21.52 4.99 6.00
CA GLU A 112 -21.45 4.50 7.38
C GLU A 112 -22.79 3.97 7.89
N ALA A 113 -23.92 4.46 7.37
CA ALA A 113 -25.23 3.95 7.71
C ALA A 113 -25.41 2.48 7.27
N GLU A 114 -24.82 2.09 6.15
CA GLU A 114 -24.85 0.69 5.68
C GLU A 114 -23.98 -0.22 6.54
N VAL A 115 -22.83 0.28 7.02
CA VAL A 115 -21.99 -0.44 7.99
C VAL A 115 -22.74 -0.65 9.30
N LYS A 116 -23.37 0.40 9.85
CA LYS A 116 -24.20 0.32 11.07
C LYS A 116 -25.40 -0.61 10.92
N ALA A 117 -25.95 -0.72 9.72
CA ALA A 117 -27.04 -1.63 9.39
C ALA A 117 -26.58 -3.09 9.14
N GLY A 118 -25.27 -3.38 9.23
CA GLY A 118 -24.69 -4.70 8.99
C GLY A 118 -24.69 -5.15 7.51
N LYS A 119 -24.90 -4.23 6.58
CA LYS A 119 -24.89 -4.52 5.14
C LYS A 119 -23.49 -4.53 4.55
N VAL A 120 -22.56 -3.80 5.15
CA VAL A 120 -21.16 -3.71 4.74
C VAL A 120 -20.28 -4.08 5.91
N ARG A 121 -19.36 -5.01 5.67
CA ARG A 121 -18.34 -5.44 6.65
C ARG A 121 -17.08 -4.59 6.46
N ILE A 122 -16.41 -4.23 7.55
CA ILE A 122 -15.07 -3.63 7.49
C ILE A 122 -14.12 -4.53 8.27
N ILE A 123 -13.15 -5.09 7.58
CA ILE A 123 -12.16 -6.05 8.11
C ILE A 123 -10.82 -5.35 8.20
N ALA A 124 -10.12 -5.48 9.32
CA ALA A 124 -8.79 -4.90 9.53
C ALA A 124 -7.93 -5.77 10.45
N PRO A 125 -6.60 -5.60 10.46
CA PRO A 125 -5.74 -6.25 11.45
C PRO A 125 -6.01 -5.72 12.85
N GLU A 126 -5.83 -6.57 13.87
CA GLU A 126 -5.87 -6.15 15.28
C GLU A 126 -4.88 -5.00 15.54
N GLY A 127 -5.30 -4.00 16.32
CA GLY A 127 -4.52 -2.76 16.56
C GLY A 127 -4.68 -1.68 15.49
N PHE A 128 -5.37 -1.96 14.38
CA PHE A 128 -5.56 -0.99 13.30
C PHE A 128 -6.10 0.36 13.79
N TYR A 129 -7.20 0.34 14.54
CA TYR A 129 -7.91 1.57 14.90
C TYR A 129 -7.09 2.48 15.81
N GLU A 130 -6.43 1.90 16.81
CA GLU A 130 -5.56 2.61 17.75
C GLU A 130 -4.39 3.30 17.02
N HIS A 131 -3.76 2.60 16.11
CA HIS A 131 -2.64 3.14 15.34
C HIS A 131 -3.09 4.18 14.31
N ALA A 132 -4.22 3.97 13.64
CA ALA A 132 -4.80 4.96 12.72
C ALA A 132 -5.13 6.28 13.43
N VAL A 133 -5.73 6.20 14.64
CA VAL A 133 -6.04 7.37 15.45
C VAL A 133 -4.76 8.03 15.99
N SER A 134 -3.80 7.24 16.49
CA SER A 134 -2.54 7.76 17.03
C SER A 134 -1.77 8.58 16.00
N GLU A 135 -1.60 8.04 14.80
CA GLU A 135 -0.85 8.71 13.72
C GLU A 135 -1.61 9.89 13.12
N ASN A 136 -2.88 9.70 12.78
CA ASN A 136 -3.57 10.63 11.88
C ASN A 136 -4.44 11.65 12.62
N VAL A 137 -4.78 11.40 13.89
CA VAL A 137 -5.54 12.32 14.72
C VAL A 137 -4.65 12.97 15.78
N LEU A 138 -4.03 12.16 16.66
CA LEU A 138 -3.24 12.69 17.78
C LEU A 138 -1.93 13.37 17.30
N ALA A 139 -1.18 12.71 16.43
CA ALA A 139 0.05 13.26 15.83
C ALA A 139 -0.19 13.94 14.46
N GLY A 140 -1.40 13.87 13.92
CA GLY A 140 -1.76 14.26 12.57
C GLY A 140 -1.23 15.61 12.10
N PRO A 141 -1.43 16.72 12.85
CA PRO A 141 -0.94 18.03 12.43
C PRO A 141 0.58 18.12 12.30
N ALA A 142 1.33 17.42 13.15
CA ALA A 142 2.79 17.38 13.07
C ALA A 142 3.26 16.52 11.90
N MET A 143 2.66 15.35 11.74
CA MET A 143 2.99 14.42 10.65
C MET A 143 2.63 15.00 9.28
N MET A 144 1.50 15.66 9.14
CA MET A 144 1.10 16.33 7.90
C MET A 144 2.08 17.42 7.47
N ARG A 145 2.56 18.26 8.41
CA ARG A 145 3.58 19.25 8.08
C ARG A 145 4.90 18.63 7.62
N ARG A 146 5.33 17.55 8.27
CA ARG A 146 6.56 16.83 7.88
C ARG A 146 6.41 16.09 6.56
N ALA A 147 5.24 15.52 6.28
CA ALA A 147 4.95 14.85 5.02
C ALA A 147 5.10 15.76 3.81
N GLN A 148 4.80 17.07 3.93
CA GLN A 148 5.03 18.03 2.86
C GLN A 148 6.49 18.10 2.42
N TYR A 149 7.41 18.01 3.38
CA TYR A 149 8.86 17.97 3.09
C TYR A 149 9.29 16.59 2.60
N MET A 150 8.79 15.53 3.23
CA MET A 150 9.14 14.15 2.90
C MET A 150 8.79 13.80 1.44
N TYR A 151 7.59 14.20 0.99
CA TYR A 151 7.11 13.94 -0.38
C TYR A 151 7.44 15.06 -1.38
N GLY A 152 8.04 16.15 -0.93
CA GLY A 152 8.29 17.32 -1.78
C GLY A 152 7.02 17.99 -2.31
N ALA A 153 5.89 17.86 -1.59
CA ALA A 153 4.58 18.30 -2.07
C ALA A 153 4.49 19.81 -2.32
N ILE A 154 5.31 20.60 -1.64
CA ILE A 154 5.41 22.06 -1.76
C ILE A 154 6.27 22.52 -2.94
N LEU A 155 7.02 21.62 -3.57
CA LEU A 155 7.85 21.93 -4.70
C LEU A 155 7.04 21.99 -6.02
N PRO A 156 7.42 22.84 -6.97
CA PRO A 156 6.83 22.77 -8.30
C PRO A 156 7.12 21.41 -8.95
N ARG A 157 6.22 20.95 -9.80
CA ARG A 157 6.40 19.71 -10.58
C ARG A 157 7.44 19.94 -11.66
N GLY A 158 8.44 19.08 -11.76
CA GLY A 158 9.51 19.19 -12.76
C GLY A 158 10.81 18.53 -12.34
N GLU A 159 11.75 18.47 -13.26
CA GLU A 159 13.06 17.81 -13.12
C GLU A 159 13.95 18.38 -11.98
N ARG A 160 13.68 19.59 -11.51
CA ARG A 160 14.37 20.28 -10.39
C ARG A 160 13.45 20.50 -9.18
N GLY A 161 12.32 19.82 -9.16
CA GLY A 161 11.33 19.93 -8.11
C GLY A 161 10.78 18.58 -7.70
N GLN A 162 9.45 18.48 -7.56
CA GLN A 162 8.80 17.22 -7.20
C GLN A 162 8.58 16.36 -8.46
N VAL A 163 9.20 15.19 -8.50
CA VAL A 163 9.13 14.21 -9.59
C VAL A 163 8.14 13.10 -9.26
N ASP A 164 8.24 12.55 -8.05
CA ASP A 164 7.40 11.46 -7.52
C ASP A 164 7.57 11.39 -6.00
N ALA A 165 6.67 10.70 -5.30
CA ALA A 165 6.84 10.39 -3.88
C ALA A 165 7.55 9.03 -3.65
N GLY A 166 7.89 8.31 -4.72
CA GLY A 166 8.51 6.99 -4.69
C GLY A 166 7.49 5.85 -4.63
N LEU A 167 6.37 6.05 -3.96
CA LEU A 167 5.25 5.11 -3.83
C LEU A 167 4.08 5.44 -4.78
N GLY A 168 4.05 6.65 -5.28
CA GLY A 168 3.03 7.21 -6.16
C GLY A 168 3.26 8.70 -6.35
N LYS A 169 2.38 9.39 -7.07
CA LYS A 169 2.58 10.80 -7.44
C LYS A 169 2.43 11.77 -6.28
N GLY A 170 1.62 11.46 -5.30
CA GLY A 170 1.41 12.30 -4.13
C GLY A 170 -0.02 12.34 -3.62
N THR A 171 -0.25 13.16 -2.62
CA THR A 171 -1.54 13.31 -1.97
C THR A 171 -2.35 14.45 -2.62
N PRO A 172 -3.68 14.31 -2.74
CA PRO A 172 -4.52 15.38 -3.25
C PRO A 172 -4.54 16.58 -2.28
N ALA A 173 -4.52 17.80 -2.83
CA ALA A 173 -4.77 19.00 -2.05
C ALA A 173 -6.28 19.15 -1.78
N ASN A 174 -6.65 19.64 -0.60
CA ASN A 174 -8.06 19.86 -0.20
C ASN A 174 -8.91 18.58 -0.28
N ALA A 175 -8.41 17.50 0.27
CA ALA A 175 -9.05 16.19 0.29
C ALA A 175 -9.79 15.93 1.61
N THR A 176 -10.91 15.20 1.54
CA THR A 176 -11.68 14.75 2.70
C THR A 176 -11.15 13.39 3.15
N VAL A 177 -10.37 13.39 4.22
CA VAL A 177 -9.87 12.17 4.88
C VAL A 177 -10.91 11.69 5.89
N THR A 178 -11.27 10.43 5.84
CA THR A 178 -12.31 9.83 6.67
C THR A 178 -11.82 8.52 7.31
N LEU A 179 -12.51 8.09 8.35
CA LEU A 179 -12.29 6.79 8.99
C LEU A 179 -13.64 6.23 9.44
N ILE A 180 -13.91 4.98 9.15
CA ILE A 180 -14.98 4.19 9.75
C ILE A 180 -14.30 3.03 10.48
N ALA A 181 -14.65 2.83 11.76
CA ALA A 181 -14.05 1.78 12.57
C ALA A 181 -14.31 0.39 11.96
N PRO A 182 -13.34 -0.53 12.02
CA PRO A 182 -13.56 -1.91 11.61
C PRO A 182 -14.71 -2.57 12.38
N THR A 183 -15.47 -3.40 11.69
CA THR A 183 -16.52 -4.24 12.31
C THR A 183 -15.98 -5.62 12.68
N GLU A 184 -14.88 -6.04 12.06
CA GLU A 184 -14.23 -7.32 12.29
C GLU A 184 -12.71 -7.16 12.32
N LEU A 185 -12.05 -7.88 13.22
CA LEU A 185 -10.61 -7.89 13.35
C LEU A 185 -10.02 -9.25 13.00
N ILE A 186 -8.89 -9.24 12.33
CA ILE A 186 -8.01 -10.38 12.14
C ILE A 186 -6.97 -10.33 13.26
N ALA A 187 -7.02 -11.30 14.16
CA ALA A 187 -6.18 -11.33 15.37
C ALA A 187 -5.23 -12.52 15.41
N GLN A 188 -5.52 -13.59 14.67
CA GLN A 188 -4.64 -14.74 14.66
C GLN A 188 -3.50 -14.56 13.65
N PRO A 189 -2.31 -15.13 13.91
CA PRO A 189 -1.18 -15.04 12.98
C PRO A 189 -1.52 -15.47 11.55
N LEU A 190 -2.41 -16.47 11.43
CA LEU A 190 -2.99 -16.96 10.18
C LEU A 190 -4.48 -17.21 10.41
N GLU A 191 -5.28 -16.64 9.55
CA GLU A 191 -6.74 -16.77 9.64
C GLU A 191 -7.35 -16.82 8.24
N SER A 192 -8.43 -17.59 8.07
CA SER A 192 -9.17 -17.65 6.79
C SER A 192 -10.60 -17.21 7.00
N ARG A 193 -11.11 -16.43 6.06
CA ARG A 193 -12.49 -15.96 5.99
C ARG A 193 -13.07 -16.21 4.61
N ASP A 194 -14.37 -16.38 4.54
CA ASP A 194 -15.14 -16.23 3.32
C ASP A 194 -15.80 -14.84 3.33
N VAL A 195 -15.55 -14.07 2.29
CA VAL A 195 -16.11 -12.73 2.11
C VAL A 195 -16.82 -12.69 0.77
N ASP A 196 -18.14 -12.75 0.78
CA ASP A 196 -18.99 -12.76 -0.41
C ASP A 196 -18.55 -13.78 -1.47
N GLY A 197 -18.30 -15.05 -1.02
CA GLY A 197 -17.87 -16.17 -1.87
C GLY A 197 -16.40 -16.11 -2.28
N VAL A 198 -15.63 -15.16 -1.79
CA VAL A 198 -14.18 -15.08 -1.97
C VAL A 198 -13.48 -15.57 -0.72
N LYS A 199 -12.75 -16.68 -0.85
CA LYS A 199 -11.93 -17.19 0.24
C LYS A 199 -10.64 -16.39 0.35
N ILE A 200 -10.36 -15.87 1.54
CA ILE A 200 -9.17 -15.06 1.82
C ILE A 200 -8.41 -15.67 3.00
N GLU A 201 -7.13 -15.94 2.80
CA GLU A 201 -6.21 -16.27 3.90
C GLU A 201 -5.46 -15.01 4.30
N PHE A 202 -5.56 -14.61 5.56
CA PHE A 202 -4.88 -13.46 6.14
C PHE A 202 -3.62 -13.94 6.88
N GLN A 203 -2.48 -13.31 6.60
CA GLN A 203 -1.24 -13.47 7.35
C GLN A 203 -0.96 -12.16 8.08
N MET A 204 -1.05 -12.17 9.40
CA MET A 204 -0.66 -11.01 10.22
C MET A 204 0.83 -10.77 10.16
N THR A 205 1.24 -9.51 9.98
CA THR A 205 2.63 -9.08 9.85
C THR A 205 2.93 -7.82 10.68
N PRO A 206 2.59 -7.81 11.98
CA PRO A 206 2.73 -6.61 12.81
C PRO A 206 4.20 -6.19 12.96
N GLY A 207 4.45 -4.87 12.92
CA GLY A 207 5.78 -4.29 13.12
C GLY A 207 6.66 -4.32 11.85
N THR A 208 6.08 -4.62 10.71
CA THR A 208 6.73 -4.53 9.39
C THR A 208 6.66 -3.11 8.84
N GLU A 209 5.97 -2.85 7.73
CA GLU A 209 5.74 -1.51 7.21
C GLU A 209 4.89 -0.67 8.18
N ALA A 210 3.91 -1.30 8.82
CA ALA A 210 3.08 -0.70 9.86
C ALA A 210 3.03 -1.55 11.14
N PRO A 211 2.67 -0.92 12.29
CA PRO A 211 2.56 -1.66 13.56
C PRO A 211 1.45 -2.72 13.55
N ALA A 212 0.42 -2.52 12.75
CA ALA A 212 -0.66 -3.49 12.53
C ALA A 212 -0.85 -3.64 11.00
N GLU A 213 -0.42 -4.76 10.46
CA GLU A 213 -0.47 -5.01 9.01
C GLU A 213 -0.76 -6.47 8.73
N MET A 214 -1.32 -6.76 7.55
CA MET A 214 -1.60 -8.13 7.11
C MET A 214 -1.48 -8.30 5.60
N ASN A 215 -0.89 -9.41 5.18
CA ASN A 215 -0.93 -9.90 3.80
C ASN A 215 -2.21 -10.70 3.56
N LEU A 216 -2.67 -10.77 2.30
CA LEU A 216 -3.86 -11.49 1.90
C LEU A 216 -3.55 -12.46 0.75
N TYR A 217 -3.91 -13.73 0.90
CA TYR A 217 -3.82 -14.69 -0.19
C TYR A 217 -5.22 -15.14 -0.62
N PHE A 218 -5.44 -15.18 -1.94
CA PHE A 218 -6.70 -15.56 -2.58
C PHE A 218 -6.52 -16.89 -3.29
N PRO A 219 -6.79 -18.05 -2.62
CA PRO A 219 -6.51 -19.37 -3.18
C PRO A 219 -7.22 -19.66 -4.50
N GLN A 220 -8.46 -19.17 -4.65
CA GLN A 220 -9.27 -19.35 -5.86
C GLN A 220 -8.62 -18.72 -7.11
N PHE A 221 -7.88 -17.64 -6.93
CA PHE A 221 -7.24 -16.88 -8.01
C PHE A 221 -5.73 -17.10 -8.08
N ARG A 222 -5.14 -17.79 -7.09
CA ARG A 222 -3.70 -17.96 -6.91
C ARG A 222 -2.97 -16.61 -6.85
N VAL A 223 -3.56 -15.64 -6.16
CA VAL A 223 -3.09 -14.26 -6.06
C VAL A 223 -2.69 -13.93 -4.63
N LEU A 224 -1.53 -13.28 -4.45
CA LEU A 224 -1.01 -12.81 -3.19
C LEU A 224 -0.98 -11.27 -3.18
N CYS A 225 -1.65 -10.67 -2.21
CA CYS A 225 -1.54 -9.24 -1.89
C CYS A 225 -0.59 -9.07 -0.71
N MET A 226 0.49 -8.34 -0.91
CA MET A 226 1.52 -8.08 0.10
C MET A 226 1.31 -6.76 0.87
N ALA A 227 0.10 -6.21 0.84
CA ALA A 227 -0.20 -4.92 1.48
C ALA A 227 0.83 -3.85 1.07
N GLU A 228 1.69 -3.40 1.95
CA GLU A 228 2.86 -2.56 1.62
C GLU A 228 4.20 -3.25 1.96
N ASN A 229 4.14 -4.50 2.46
CA ASN A 229 5.32 -5.27 2.87
C ASN A 229 6.32 -5.57 1.75
N ALA A 230 5.87 -5.65 0.49
CA ALA A 230 6.73 -5.88 -0.67
C ALA A 230 6.25 -5.02 -1.85
N THR A 231 6.95 -3.93 -2.10
CA THR A 231 6.72 -2.99 -3.20
C THR A 231 7.94 -2.95 -4.12
N HIS A 232 7.80 -2.39 -5.34
CA HIS A 232 8.89 -2.34 -6.32
C HIS A 232 9.97 -1.27 -6.01
N THR A 233 10.15 -0.96 -4.75
CA THR A 233 11.20 -0.08 -4.23
C THR A 233 11.59 -0.54 -2.84
N GLN A 234 12.76 -0.11 -2.36
CA GLN A 234 13.08 -0.23 -0.94
C GLN A 234 12.20 0.72 -0.15
N HIS A 235 11.28 0.18 0.64
CA HIS A 235 10.55 1.00 1.59
C HIS A 235 11.44 1.41 2.75
N ASN A 236 11.34 2.66 3.22
CA ASN A 236 12.18 3.14 4.32
C ASN A 236 11.83 2.44 5.65
N VAL A 237 12.83 2.25 6.49
CA VAL A 237 12.68 1.76 7.87
C VAL A 237 12.36 2.91 8.82
N LEU A 238 12.92 4.10 8.57
CA LEU A 238 12.65 5.33 9.31
C LEU A 238 11.86 6.30 8.41
N THR A 239 10.66 6.68 8.83
CA THR A 239 9.80 7.60 8.10
C THR A 239 9.94 9.03 8.62
N LEU A 240 10.36 9.96 7.76
CA LEU A 240 10.60 11.36 8.13
C LEU A 240 9.35 12.10 8.62
N ARG A 241 8.16 11.69 8.17
CA ARG A 241 6.90 12.24 8.67
C ARG A 241 6.67 11.96 10.16
N GLY A 242 7.27 10.87 10.70
CA GLY A 242 7.23 10.55 12.13
C GLY A 242 6.40 9.31 12.50
N ALA A 243 6.14 8.41 11.55
CA ALA A 243 5.61 7.08 11.85
C ALA A 243 6.58 6.31 12.79
N LEU A 244 6.07 5.29 13.46
CA LEU A 244 6.89 4.41 14.28
C LEU A 244 8.04 3.81 13.45
N VAL A 245 9.22 3.72 14.05
CA VAL A 245 10.37 3.09 13.41
C VAL A 245 10.07 1.62 13.20
N ARG A 246 10.34 1.14 12.01
CA ARG A 246 10.07 -0.24 11.58
C ARG A 246 11.23 -1.15 11.96
N ASP A 247 10.93 -2.42 12.15
CA ASP A 247 11.92 -3.44 12.48
C ASP A 247 12.29 -4.24 11.23
N PRO A 248 13.47 -4.04 10.62
CA PRO A 248 13.88 -4.73 9.41
C PRO A 248 14.06 -6.25 9.61
N LYS A 249 14.40 -6.69 10.84
CA LYS A 249 14.51 -8.12 11.16
C LYS A 249 13.14 -8.81 11.17
N ILE A 250 12.15 -8.19 11.81
CA ILE A 250 10.76 -8.69 11.82
C ILE A 250 10.20 -8.65 10.40
N TRP A 251 10.49 -7.60 9.65
CA TRP A 251 10.05 -7.48 8.26
C TRP A 251 10.59 -8.60 7.38
N ALA A 252 11.90 -8.86 7.44
CA ALA A 252 12.52 -9.98 6.75
C ALA A 252 11.91 -11.33 7.16
N HIS A 253 11.63 -11.53 8.45
CA HIS A 253 10.96 -12.75 8.95
C HIS A 253 9.58 -12.97 8.30
N TYR A 254 8.74 -11.93 8.21
CA TYR A 254 7.41 -12.07 7.61
C TYR A 254 7.43 -12.22 6.10
N LEU A 255 8.42 -11.62 5.42
CA LEU A 255 8.66 -11.86 3.99
C LEU A 255 9.08 -13.31 3.73
N ASP A 256 9.97 -13.87 4.56
CA ASP A 256 10.35 -15.29 4.49
C ASP A 256 9.15 -16.21 4.74
N ALA A 257 8.35 -15.92 5.76
CA ALA A 257 7.14 -16.67 6.06
C ALA A 257 6.12 -16.63 4.90
N ALA A 258 5.98 -15.49 4.21
CA ALA A 258 5.15 -15.36 3.02
C ALA A 258 5.73 -16.15 1.83
N LEU A 259 7.03 -16.08 1.61
CA LEU A 259 7.74 -16.83 0.57
C LEU A 259 7.57 -18.34 0.74
N VAL A 260 7.82 -18.85 1.95
CA VAL A 260 7.67 -20.28 2.27
C VAL A 260 6.21 -20.74 2.12
N ARG A 261 5.26 -19.90 2.53
CA ARG A 261 3.85 -20.29 2.54
C ARG A 261 3.18 -20.19 1.18
N TYR A 262 3.49 -19.17 0.41
CA TYR A 262 2.77 -18.78 -0.80
C TYR A 262 3.61 -18.81 -2.08
N GLY A 263 4.94 -18.83 -2.00
CA GLY A 263 5.83 -18.72 -3.14
C GLY A 263 5.59 -19.75 -4.26
N ASP A 264 5.18 -20.97 -3.89
CA ASP A 264 4.84 -22.03 -4.86
C ASP A 264 3.33 -22.07 -5.20
N LYS A 265 2.52 -21.22 -4.57
CA LYS A 265 1.06 -21.22 -4.74
C LYS A 265 0.56 -20.02 -5.53
N ALA A 266 1.28 -18.90 -5.48
CA ALA A 266 0.88 -17.66 -6.13
C ALA A 266 1.40 -17.61 -7.57
N ASP A 267 0.52 -17.24 -8.49
CA ASP A 267 0.87 -16.94 -9.89
C ASP A 267 0.95 -15.44 -10.13
N ILE A 268 0.35 -14.64 -9.23
CA ILE A 268 0.35 -13.19 -9.27
C ILE A 268 0.59 -12.67 -7.84
N LEU A 269 1.47 -11.67 -7.73
CA LEU A 269 1.67 -10.89 -6.51
C LEU A 269 1.39 -9.42 -6.81
N PHE A 270 0.67 -8.74 -5.94
CA PHE A 270 0.51 -7.29 -5.99
C PHE A 270 0.63 -6.66 -4.60
N ALA A 271 0.83 -5.37 -4.58
CA ALA A 271 0.82 -4.54 -3.37
C ALA A 271 -0.12 -3.35 -3.57
N GLN A 272 -0.34 -2.59 -2.51
CA GLN A 272 -1.21 -1.39 -2.57
C GLN A 272 -0.45 -0.15 -3.05
N HIS A 273 0.77 -0.34 -3.54
CA HIS A 273 1.57 0.60 -4.32
C HIS A 273 2.16 -0.10 -5.54
N HIS A 274 2.53 0.67 -6.55
CA HIS A 274 3.18 0.22 -7.77
C HIS A 274 2.29 -0.72 -8.62
N TRP A 275 2.86 -1.74 -9.23
CA TRP A 275 2.26 -2.66 -10.19
C TRP A 275 2.47 -4.12 -9.76
N PRO A 276 1.67 -5.07 -10.28
CA PRO A 276 1.82 -6.48 -9.94
C PRO A 276 3.07 -7.14 -10.54
N THR A 277 3.45 -8.27 -9.95
CA THR A 277 4.43 -9.23 -10.47
C THR A 277 3.72 -10.52 -10.88
N TRP A 278 3.97 -11.00 -12.09
CA TRP A 278 3.38 -12.22 -12.63
C TRP A 278 4.44 -13.31 -12.80
N GLY A 279 4.03 -14.57 -12.54
CA GLY A 279 4.86 -15.77 -12.66
C GLY A 279 5.51 -16.16 -11.33
N GLY A 280 5.32 -17.43 -10.95
CA GLY A 280 5.76 -17.95 -9.64
C GLY A 280 7.28 -17.81 -9.41
N GLU A 281 8.11 -17.97 -10.44
CA GLU A 281 9.57 -17.78 -10.33
C GLU A 281 9.90 -16.33 -9.98
N HIS A 282 9.35 -15.37 -10.70
CA HIS A 282 9.57 -13.93 -10.44
C HIS A 282 9.03 -13.49 -9.07
N ILE A 283 7.92 -14.09 -8.61
CA ILE A 283 7.37 -13.82 -7.28
C ILE A 283 8.33 -14.31 -6.20
N ARG A 284 8.87 -15.52 -6.34
CA ARG A 284 9.84 -16.06 -5.38
C ARG A 284 11.13 -15.25 -5.33
N GLU A 285 11.67 -14.88 -6.49
CA GLU A 285 12.84 -14.00 -6.60
C GLU A 285 12.56 -12.65 -5.93
N PHE A 286 11.45 -11.99 -6.28
CA PHE A 286 11.06 -10.70 -5.72
C PHE A 286 10.91 -10.72 -4.19
N LEU A 287 10.25 -11.75 -3.63
CA LEU A 287 10.10 -11.89 -2.18
C LEU A 287 11.44 -12.20 -1.49
N ALA A 288 12.29 -13.02 -2.12
CA ALA A 288 13.62 -13.35 -1.61
C ALA A 288 14.51 -12.10 -1.58
N ASP A 289 14.53 -11.30 -2.64
CA ASP A 289 15.31 -10.07 -2.71
C ASP A 289 14.87 -9.04 -1.66
N GLN A 290 13.56 -8.85 -1.48
CA GLN A 290 13.02 -7.97 -0.44
C GLN A 290 13.40 -8.46 0.97
N ARG A 291 13.26 -9.75 1.25
CA ARG A 291 13.67 -10.38 2.50
C ARG A 291 15.16 -10.17 2.78
N ASP A 292 15.99 -10.49 1.80
CA ASP A 292 17.45 -10.45 1.95
C ASP A 292 17.95 -9.02 2.13
N MET A 293 17.32 -8.05 1.47
CA MET A 293 17.59 -6.62 1.66
C MET A 293 17.39 -6.19 3.12
N TYR A 294 16.22 -6.49 3.71
CA TYR A 294 15.95 -6.12 5.10
C TYR A 294 16.82 -6.90 6.10
N ALA A 295 17.04 -8.19 5.86
CA ALA A 295 17.96 -9.01 6.67
C ALA A 295 19.40 -8.47 6.61
N PHE A 296 19.85 -8.03 5.44
CA PHE A 296 21.16 -7.40 5.26
C PHE A 296 21.26 -6.09 6.03
N LEU A 297 20.27 -5.21 5.91
CA LEU A 297 20.25 -3.93 6.62
C LEU A 297 20.36 -4.13 8.15
N ASP A 298 19.58 -5.04 8.72
CA ASP A 298 19.64 -5.37 10.14
C ASP A 298 21.01 -5.92 10.54
N SER A 299 21.44 -7.01 9.89
CA SER A 299 22.64 -7.74 10.29
C SER A 299 23.93 -6.93 10.09
N GLN A 300 24.04 -6.17 8.98
CA GLN A 300 25.23 -5.35 8.74
C GLN A 300 25.26 -4.12 9.65
N THR A 301 24.13 -3.51 9.94
CA THR A 301 24.07 -2.43 10.93
C THR A 301 24.54 -2.91 12.29
N LEU A 302 24.04 -4.04 12.79
CA LEU A 302 24.49 -4.64 14.06
C LEU A 302 25.97 -5.01 14.03
N ARG A 303 26.48 -5.59 12.95
CA ARG A 303 27.90 -5.90 12.80
C ARG A 303 28.78 -4.66 12.96
N LEU A 304 28.42 -3.57 12.30
CA LEU A 304 29.18 -2.33 12.29
C LEU A 304 29.10 -1.61 13.66
N ILE A 305 27.93 -1.63 14.31
CA ILE A 305 27.77 -1.14 15.71
C ILE A 305 28.72 -1.91 16.64
N ASN A 306 28.78 -3.24 16.53
CA ASN A 306 29.64 -4.07 17.36
C ASN A 306 31.15 -3.85 17.10
N GLN A 307 31.51 -3.27 15.95
CA GLN A 307 32.86 -2.80 15.64
C GLN A 307 33.16 -1.39 16.20
N GLY A 308 32.18 -0.75 16.82
CA GLY A 308 32.34 0.58 17.43
C GLY A 308 32.15 1.75 16.46
N LEU A 309 31.58 1.54 15.27
CA LEU A 309 31.34 2.61 14.31
C LEU A 309 30.16 3.48 14.75
N THR A 310 30.28 4.77 14.49
CA THR A 310 29.20 5.75 14.69
C THR A 310 28.13 5.64 13.60
N PRO A 311 26.91 6.17 13.81
CA PRO A 311 25.87 6.15 12.79
C PRO A 311 26.28 6.72 11.43
N THR A 312 27.10 7.77 11.42
CA THR A 312 27.62 8.39 10.18
C THR A 312 28.59 7.46 9.44
N GLU A 313 29.46 6.78 10.18
CA GLU A 313 30.41 5.81 9.60
C GLU A 313 29.69 4.54 9.09
N ILE A 314 28.60 4.13 9.74
CA ILE A 314 27.77 3.00 9.29
C ILE A 314 27.05 3.33 7.98
N ALA A 315 26.64 4.57 7.79
CA ALA A 315 25.91 5.01 6.60
C ALA A 315 26.83 5.28 5.40
N ALA A 316 28.14 5.43 5.60
CA ALA A 316 29.14 5.68 4.55
C ALA A 316 29.62 4.38 3.90
#